data_961686480f8fd55fdea4494f73b5c18c
#
_entry.id   961686480f8fd55fdea4494f73b5c18c
#
_cell.length_a   1.000
_cell.length_b   1.000
_cell.length_c   1.000
_cell.angle_alpha   90.00
_cell.angle_beta   90.00
_cell.angle_gamma   90.00
#
_symmetry.space_group_name_H-M   'P 1'
#
loop_
_entity.id
_entity.type
_entity.pdbx_description
1 polymer ?
#
loop_
_entity_poly.entity_id
_entity_poly.type
_entity_poly.pdbx_seq_one_letter_code
_entity_poly.pdbx_strand_id
1 'polypeptide(L)'
;MPAPRPAAAAPVVVAVDGPSGSGKSSVSRAVAARLGTAYLDTGATYRAVCWWCLEHDVDLEDRGAVAEAARQLDLELGTDPAAPTVRVEGRLVTEELRASRVSAAVSAVATNLDVRAELRRRQREVVDLAREDRGVVAEGRDTTTVVVPDAHVRVLLVADEEARLRRRSLDVHGTDDAAARERTRDEVLRRDRDDSAVSEFSVAADGVVTVDSSSLTLEETVEAVLALVAGAVPGAVADGHVSARVVERASRAGAR
;
A
#
# COMPACT_ATOMS: atom_id res chain seq x y z
N MET A 1 33.77 16.28 20.11
CA MET A 1 33.48 15.87 18.73
C MET A 1 32.22 15.02 18.76
N PRO A 2 31.17 15.31 17.99
CA PRO A 2 30.02 14.42 17.92
C PRO A 2 30.45 13.07 17.28
N ALA A 3 29.90 11.98 17.81
CA ALA A 3 30.13 10.65 17.28
C ALA A 3 29.77 10.59 15.78
N PRO A 4 30.54 9.84 14.94
CA PRO A 4 30.21 9.69 13.54
C PRO A 4 28.80 9.09 13.42
N ARG A 5 27.94 9.70 12.57
CA ARG A 5 26.68 9.07 12.16
C ARG A 5 27.00 7.67 11.64
N PRO A 6 26.23 6.65 12.05
CA PRO A 6 26.36 5.35 11.39
C PRO A 6 26.19 5.56 9.90
N ALA A 7 27.00 4.86 9.10
CA ALA A 7 26.91 4.91 7.63
C ALA A 7 25.44 4.69 7.25
N ALA A 8 24.87 5.63 6.50
CA ALA A 8 23.49 5.50 6.05
C ALA A 8 23.37 4.18 5.27
N ALA A 9 22.45 3.33 5.65
CA ALA A 9 22.13 2.12 4.90
C ALA A 9 21.81 2.52 3.46
N ALA A 10 22.20 1.70 2.48
CA ALA A 10 21.90 1.99 1.09
C ALA A 10 20.38 2.18 0.90
N PRO A 11 19.95 3.20 0.12
CA PRO A 11 18.53 3.44 -0.10
C PRO A 11 17.84 2.18 -0.65
N VAL A 12 16.83 1.70 0.05
CA VAL A 12 16.08 0.49 -0.32
C VAL A 12 14.72 0.85 -0.86
N VAL A 13 14.32 0.19 -1.95
CA VAL A 13 12.99 0.31 -2.54
C VAL A 13 12.26 -1.02 -2.41
N VAL A 14 11.13 -1.01 -1.74
CA VAL A 14 10.25 -2.17 -1.55
C VAL A 14 8.88 -1.82 -2.13
N ALA A 15 8.34 -2.71 -2.97
CA ALA A 15 6.99 -2.61 -3.51
C ALA A 15 6.11 -3.72 -2.93
N VAL A 16 4.91 -3.36 -2.44
CA VAL A 16 3.97 -4.30 -1.81
C VAL A 16 2.60 -4.17 -2.44
N ASP A 17 2.12 -5.23 -3.07
CA ASP A 17 0.74 -5.33 -3.55
C ASP A 17 -0.07 -6.34 -2.73
N GLY A 18 -1.37 -6.34 -2.90
CA GLY A 18 -2.25 -7.31 -2.26
C GLY A 18 -3.69 -6.84 -2.13
N PRO A 19 -4.65 -7.74 -1.90
CA PRO A 19 -6.07 -7.44 -1.82
C PRO A 19 -6.44 -6.57 -0.60
N SER A 20 -7.68 -6.11 -0.56
CA SER A 20 -8.22 -5.37 0.59
C SER A 20 -8.19 -6.24 1.86
N GLY A 21 -7.78 -5.67 2.99
CA GLY A 21 -7.71 -6.39 4.27
C GLY A 21 -6.52 -7.34 4.42
N SER A 22 -5.59 -7.45 3.43
CA SER A 22 -4.38 -8.28 3.58
C SER A 22 -3.38 -7.77 4.64
N GLY A 23 -3.55 -6.54 5.12
CA GLY A 23 -2.66 -5.92 6.11
C GLY A 23 -1.50 -5.13 5.50
N LYS A 24 -1.47 -4.97 4.17
CA LYS A 24 -0.34 -4.32 3.47
C LYS A 24 0.02 -2.93 4.00
N SER A 25 -0.96 -2.05 4.32
CA SER A 25 -0.65 -0.71 4.83
C SER A 25 0.03 -0.74 6.19
N SER A 26 -0.44 -1.59 7.11
CA SER A 26 0.18 -1.76 8.43
C SER A 26 1.57 -2.36 8.31
N VAL A 27 1.74 -3.40 7.48
CA VAL A 27 3.03 -4.06 7.23
C VAL A 27 4.01 -3.10 6.55
N SER A 28 3.60 -2.42 5.48
CA SER A 28 4.46 -1.50 4.72
C SER A 28 4.92 -0.31 5.56
N ARG A 29 4.04 0.25 6.39
CA ARG A 29 4.40 1.32 7.34
C ARG A 29 5.43 0.84 8.38
N ALA A 30 5.20 -0.34 8.97
CA ALA A 30 6.10 -0.90 9.95
C ALA A 30 7.47 -1.25 9.33
N VAL A 31 7.49 -1.83 8.13
CA VAL A 31 8.73 -2.10 7.37
C VAL A 31 9.46 -0.79 7.06
N ALA A 32 8.75 0.24 6.56
CA ALA A 32 9.35 1.55 6.28
C ALA A 32 9.97 2.18 7.53
N ALA A 33 9.27 2.13 8.66
CA ALA A 33 9.78 2.63 9.95
C ALA A 33 11.03 1.87 10.40
N ARG A 34 11.06 0.54 10.26
CA ARG A 34 12.22 -0.30 10.61
C ARG A 34 13.43 -0.03 9.71
N LEU A 35 13.21 0.22 8.43
CA LEU A 35 14.26 0.53 7.45
C LEU A 35 14.67 2.01 7.47
N GLY A 36 13.93 2.89 8.13
CA GLY A 36 14.14 4.34 8.10
C GLY A 36 13.85 4.97 6.73
N THR A 37 13.04 4.31 5.90
CA THR A 37 12.67 4.75 4.55
C THR A 37 11.42 5.61 4.53
N ALA A 38 11.13 6.24 3.39
CA ALA A 38 9.84 6.83 3.08
C ALA A 38 8.75 5.74 3.00
N TYR A 39 7.49 6.15 3.18
CA TYR A 39 6.31 5.31 2.96
C TYR A 39 5.38 5.96 1.96
N LEU A 40 4.84 5.20 1.01
CA LEU A 40 3.89 5.66 0.01
C LEU A 40 2.68 4.73 -0.09
N ASP A 41 1.48 5.22 0.30
CA ASP A 41 0.17 4.60 -0.01
C ASP A 41 -0.32 5.09 -1.37
N THR A 42 -0.14 4.29 -2.43
CA THR A 42 -0.62 4.66 -3.77
C THR A 42 -2.15 4.73 -3.83
N GLY A 43 -2.85 3.94 -3.03
CA GLY A 43 -4.31 3.96 -2.91
C GLY A 43 -4.85 5.28 -2.35
N ALA A 44 -4.08 5.97 -1.53
CA ALA A 44 -4.46 7.27 -0.99
C ALA A 44 -4.59 8.34 -2.10
N THR A 45 -3.81 8.25 -3.17
CA THR A 45 -3.88 9.18 -4.30
C THR A 45 -5.22 9.08 -5.05
N TYR A 46 -5.71 7.86 -5.27
CA TYR A 46 -7.04 7.63 -5.87
C TYR A 46 -8.17 8.13 -4.95
N ARG A 47 -8.02 7.90 -3.64
CA ARG A 47 -8.99 8.41 -2.66
C ARG A 47 -9.00 9.93 -2.61
N ALA A 48 -7.85 10.59 -2.77
CA ALA A 48 -7.76 12.05 -2.82
C ALA A 48 -8.53 12.63 -4.02
N VAL A 49 -8.35 12.05 -5.21
CA VAL A 49 -9.13 12.46 -6.40
C VAL A 49 -10.63 12.20 -6.18
N CYS A 50 -11.00 11.03 -5.66
CA CYS A 50 -12.39 10.69 -5.37
C CYS A 50 -13.00 11.67 -4.35
N TRP A 51 -12.30 11.95 -3.25
CA TRP A 51 -12.75 12.90 -2.24
C TRP A 51 -12.96 14.28 -2.84
N TRP A 52 -11.99 14.78 -3.63
CA TRP A 52 -12.09 16.09 -4.26
C TRP A 52 -13.29 16.17 -5.24
N CYS A 53 -13.49 15.15 -6.07
CA CYS A 53 -14.65 15.07 -6.97
C CYS A 53 -15.97 15.12 -6.19
N LEU A 54 -16.08 14.38 -5.08
CA LEU A 54 -17.27 14.36 -4.23
C LEU A 54 -17.52 15.71 -3.52
N GLU A 55 -16.47 16.44 -3.14
CA GLU A 55 -16.59 17.76 -2.51
C GLU A 55 -17.00 18.85 -3.52
N HIS A 56 -16.75 18.65 -4.82
CA HIS A 56 -17.01 19.60 -5.87
C HIS A 56 -18.14 19.16 -6.81
N ASP A 57 -18.95 18.17 -6.39
CA ASP A 57 -20.10 17.65 -7.15
C ASP A 57 -19.75 17.22 -8.58
N VAL A 58 -18.50 16.74 -8.80
CA VAL A 58 -18.08 16.16 -10.08
C VAL A 58 -18.72 14.78 -10.24
N ASP A 59 -19.44 14.58 -11.34
CA ASP A 59 -20.02 13.28 -11.68
C ASP A 59 -18.90 12.26 -11.92
N LEU A 60 -18.84 11.20 -11.10
CA LEU A 60 -17.82 10.15 -11.20
C LEU A 60 -18.01 9.25 -12.44
N GLU A 61 -19.17 9.28 -13.08
CA GLU A 61 -19.41 8.60 -14.36
C GLU A 61 -18.87 9.41 -15.56
N ASP A 62 -18.68 10.71 -15.40
CA ASP A 62 -17.94 11.55 -16.38
C ASP A 62 -16.43 11.30 -16.26
N ARG A 63 -15.96 10.26 -16.95
CA ARG A 63 -14.55 9.86 -16.94
C ARG A 63 -13.60 10.99 -17.37
N GLY A 64 -14.04 11.87 -18.28
CA GLY A 64 -13.24 13.00 -18.75
C GLY A 64 -13.06 14.06 -17.66
N ALA A 65 -14.16 14.46 -16.99
CA ALA A 65 -14.12 15.41 -15.89
C ALA A 65 -13.27 14.89 -14.71
N VAL A 66 -13.41 13.61 -14.35
CA VAL A 66 -12.61 12.97 -13.28
C VAL A 66 -11.12 12.93 -13.65
N ALA A 67 -10.79 12.64 -14.91
CA ALA A 67 -9.40 12.63 -15.37
C ALA A 67 -8.80 14.05 -15.37
N GLU A 68 -9.58 15.07 -15.72
CA GLU A 68 -9.13 16.45 -15.65
C GLU A 68 -8.92 16.91 -14.21
N ALA A 69 -9.84 16.54 -13.31
CA ALA A 69 -9.66 16.75 -11.87
C ALA A 69 -8.34 16.15 -11.38
N ALA A 70 -8.03 14.91 -11.74
CA ALA A 70 -6.77 14.24 -11.35
C ALA A 70 -5.53 14.98 -11.85
N ARG A 71 -5.58 15.56 -13.06
CA ARG A 71 -4.47 16.33 -13.64
C ARG A 71 -4.24 17.67 -12.95
N GLN A 72 -5.33 18.37 -12.61
CA GLN A 72 -5.26 19.71 -12.03
C GLN A 72 -5.08 19.72 -10.51
N LEU A 73 -5.39 18.60 -9.83
CA LEU A 73 -5.37 18.51 -8.38
C LEU A 73 -3.99 18.84 -7.82
N ASP A 74 -3.92 19.84 -6.94
CA ASP A 74 -2.76 20.07 -6.09
C ASP A 74 -2.78 19.04 -4.95
N LEU A 75 -1.92 18.01 -5.08
CA LEU A 75 -1.86 16.85 -4.21
C LEU A 75 -0.46 16.70 -3.61
N GLU A 76 -0.38 16.85 -2.30
CA GLU A 76 0.85 16.63 -1.54
C GLU A 76 0.75 15.33 -0.69
N LEU A 77 1.80 14.51 -0.76
CA LEU A 77 1.90 13.25 -0.03
C LEU A 77 3.03 13.33 1.00
N GLY A 78 2.68 13.29 2.28
CA GLY A 78 3.66 13.13 3.35
C GLY A 78 4.10 11.67 3.46
N THR A 79 5.41 11.45 3.42
CA THR A 79 6.03 10.11 3.33
C THR A 79 6.58 9.60 4.66
N ASP A 80 6.25 10.21 5.79
CA ASP A 80 6.62 9.72 7.11
C ASP A 80 5.80 8.47 7.46
N PRO A 81 6.43 7.29 7.66
CA PRO A 81 5.69 6.08 8.01
C PRO A 81 4.98 6.17 9.37
N ALA A 82 5.45 7.02 10.30
CA ALA A 82 4.80 7.23 11.59
C ALA A 82 3.50 8.04 11.46
N ALA A 83 3.50 9.04 10.56
CA ALA A 83 2.39 9.96 10.35
C ALA A 83 2.22 10.31 8.86
N PRO A 84 1.82 9.35 8.02
CA PRO A 84 1.60 9.63 6.60
C PRO A 84 0.44 10.61 6.44
N THR A 85 0.63 11.64 5.61
CA THR A 85 -0.36 12.68 5.40
C THR A 85 -0.72 12.83 3.93
N VAL A 86 -1.94 13.29 3.68
CA VAL A 86 -2.39 13.69 2.34
C VAL A 86 -2.98 15.10 2.45
N ARG A 87 -2.47 16.01 1.62
CA ARG A 87 -3.05 17.34 1.46
C ARG A 87 -3.59 17.49 0.05
N VAL A 88 -4.73 18.14 -0.03
CA VAL A 88 -5.39 18.50 -1.28
C VAL A 88 -5.65 20.00 -1.22
N GLU A 89 -5.08 20.75 -2.17
CA GLU A 89 -5.16 22.22 -2.20
C GLU A 89 -4.75 22.86 -0.86
N GLY A 90 -3.66 22.33 -0.27
CA GLY A 90 -3.12 22.76 1.02
C GLY A 90 -3.91 22.26 2.25
N ARG A 91 -5.14 21.73 2.09
CA ARG A 91 -5.94 21.18 3.19
C ARG A 91 -5.51 19.77 3.53
N LEU A 92 -5.26 19.49 4.82
CA LEU A 92 -5.02 18.13 5.31
C LEU A 92 -6.32 17.34 5.29
N VAL A 93 -6.35 16.23 4.53
CA VAL A 93 -7.56 15.41 4.27
C VAL A 93 -7.36 13.93 4.61
N THR A 94 -6.28 13.57 5.28
CA THR A 94 -5.87 12.18 5.54
C THR A 94 -7.00 11.32 6.14
N GLU A 95 -7.72 11.85 7.12
CA GLU A 95 -8.81 11.13 7.78
C GLU A 95 -10.07 11.09 6.91
N GLU A 96 -10.38 12.17 6.20
CA GLU A 96 -11.53 12.25 5.29
C GLU A 96 -11.47 11.22 4.17
N LEU A 97 -10.25 10.85 3.72
CA LEU A 97 -10.06 9.83 2.68
C LEU A 97 -10.50 8.43 3.13
N ARG A 98 -10.69 8.20 4.44
CA ARG A 98 -11.16 6.94 5.02
C ARG A 98 -12.66 6.87 5.19
N ALA A 99 -13.36 7.97 4.97
CA ALA A 99 -14.81 8.04 5.08
C ALA A 99 -15.51 7.00 4.19
N SER A 100 -16.63 6.45 4.68
CA SER A 100 -17.39 5.43 3.95
C SER A 100 -17.84 5.88 2.56
N ARG A 101 -18.19 7.17 2.38
CA ARG A 101 -18.59 7.72 1.07
C ARG A 101 -17.43 7.65 0.05
N VAL A 102 -16.18 7.91 0.47
CA VAL A 102 -15.00 7.81 -0.38
C VAL A 102 -14.68 6.34 -0.69
N SER A 103 -14.74 5.47 0.35
CA SER A 103 -14.51 4.03 0.18
C SER A 103 -15.54 3.38 -0.76
N ALA A 104 -16.79 3.84 -0.75
CA ALA A 104 -17.85 3.34 -1.63
C ALA A 104 -17.69 3.78 -3.09
N ALA A 105 -17.13 4.98 -3.32
CA ALA A 105 -17.07 5.62 -4.63
C ALA A 105 -15.71 5.46 -5.35
N VAL A 106 -14.63 5.17 -4.63
CA VAL A 106 -13.26 5.19 -5.16
C VAL A 106 -13.02 4.24 -6.34
N SER A 107 -13.78 3.15 -6.46
CA SER A 107 -13.66 2.22 -7.60
C SER A 107 -13.93 2.90 -8.94
N ALA A 108 -14.89 3.83 -9.02
CA ALA A 108 -15.17 4.59 -10.24
C ALA A 108 -13.95 5.39 -10.71
N VAL A 109 -13.22 5.99 -9.76
CA VAL A 109 -11.97 6.72 -10.03
C VAL A 109 -10.82 5.76 -10.35
N ALA A 110 -10.66 4.68 -9.59
CA ALA A 110 -9.54 3.73 -9.72
C ALA A 110 -9.60 2.90 -11.02
N THR A 111 -10.76 2.73 -11.61
CA THR A 111 -10.94 2.05 -12.92
C THR A 111 -10.83 2.99 -14.13
N ASN A 112 -10.68 4.30 -13.92
CA ASN A 112 -10.45 5.27 -14.98
C ASN A 112 -8.98 5.24 -15.43
N LEU A 113 -8.71 4.81 -16.67
CA LEU A 113 -7.35 4.61 -17.18
C LEU A 113 -6.54 5.92 -17.28
N ASP A 114 -7.20 7.04 -17.58
CA ASP A 114 -6.53 8.35 -17.66
C ASP A 114 -6.13 8.86 -16.28
N VAL A 115 -6.98 8.66 -15.26
CA VAL A 115 -6.63 8.92 -13.86
C VAL A 115 -5.45 8.06 -13.44
N ARG A 116 -5.47 6.76 -13.77
CA ARG A 116 -4.36 5.85 -13.46
C ARG A 116 -3.05 6.30 -14.09
N ALA A 117 -3.08 6.74 -15.36
CA ALA A 117 -1.89 7.23 -16.05
C ALA A 117 -1.27 8.42 -15.31
N GLU A 118 -2.08 9.41 -14.93
CA GLU A 118 -1.62 10.60 -14.21
C GLU A 118 -1.12 10.25 -12.79
N LEU A 119 -1.89 9.47 -12.02
CA LEU A 119 -1.49 9.14 -10.65
C LEU A 119 -0.24 8.25 -10.61
N ARG A 120 -0.06 7.31 -11.55
CA ARG A 120 1.18 6.53 -11.69
C ARG A 120 2.39 7.42 -11.97
N ARG A 121 2.24 8.47 -12.80
CA ARG A 121 3.30 9.44 -13.06
C ARG A 121 3.72 10.12 -11.75
N ARG A 122 2.76 10.67 -10.98
CA ARG A 122 3.02 11.33 -9.70
C ARG A 122 3.61 10.39 -8.65
N GLN A 123 3.11 9.16 -8.56
CA GLN A 123 3.62 8.14 -7.64
C GLN A 123 5.09 7.80 -7.95
N ARG A 124 5.45 7.68 -9.24
CA ARG A 124 6.85 7.46 -9.65
C ARG A 124 7.74 8.64 -9.27
N GLU A 125 7.30 9.87 -9.45
CA GLU A 125 8.06 11.05 -9.02
C GLU A 125 8.37 11.02 -7.51
N VAL A 126 7.41 10.64 -6.67
CA VAL A 126 7.65 10.46 -5.22
C VAL A 126 8.66 9.35 -4.97
N VAL A 127 8.55 8.23 -5.67
CA VAL A 127 9.49 7.11 -5.54
C VAL A 127 10.89 7.51 -5.97
N ASP A 128 11.04 8.21 -7.10
CA ASP A 128 12.34 8.62 -7.62
C ASP A 128 13.04 9.59 -6.68
N LEU A 129 12.33 10.57 -6.14
CA LEU A 129 12.86 11.48 -5.11
C LEU A 129 13.29 10.72 -3.84
N ALA A 130 12.51 9.75 -3.40
CA ALA A 130 12.83 8.96 -2.21
C ALA A 130 14.03 8.01 -2.45
N ARG A 131 14.24 7.50 -3.66
CA ARG A 131 15.42 6.70 -4.04
C ARG A 131 16.73 7.46 -3.84
N GLU A 132 16.73 8.74 -4.12
CA GLU A 132 17.91 9.59 -3.99
C GLU A 132 18.22 9.95 -2.53
N ASP A 133 17.23 9.87 -1.64
CA ASP A 133 17.35 10.23 -0.22
C ASP A 133 17.56 8.99 0.67
N ARG A 134 16.48 8.30 1.00
CA ARG A 134 16.47 7.24 2.02
C ARG A 134 15.79 5.94 1.57
N GLY A 135 15.37 5.84 0.33
CA GLY A 135 14.55 4.73 -0.16
C GLY A 135 13.07 4.87 0.20
N VAL A 136 12.27 3.89 -0.21
CA VAL A 136 10.81 3.92 -0.02
C VAL A 136 10.22 2.52 0.09
N VAL A 137 9.20 2.37 0.94
CA VAL A 137 8.25 1.26 0.87
C VAL A 137 6.95 1.79 0.28
N ALA A 138 6.63 1.37 -0.93
CA ALA A 138 5.40 1.74 -1.64
C ALA A 138 4.41 0.58 -1.64
N GLU A 139 3.12 0.86 -1.41
CA GLU A 139 2.08 -0.16 -1.40
C GLU A 139 0.90 0.18 -2.31
N GLY A 140 0.23 -0.86 -2.86
CA GLY A 140 -0.92 -0.66 -3.73
C GLY A 140 -1.57 -1.92 -4.27
N ARG A 141 -1.86 -1.94 -5.59
CA ARG A 141 -2.42 -3.05 -6.35
C ARG A 141 -1.62 -3.39 -7.61
N ASP A 142 -0.84 -2.45 -8.11
CA ASP A 142 0.01 -2.57 -9.29
C ASP A 142 1.38 -1.93 -9.05
N THR A 143 1.75 -1.79 -7.78
CA THR A 143 3.00 -1.18 -7.37
C THR A 143 4.19 -2.03 -7.80
N THR A 144 4.10 -3.35 -7.64
CA THR A 144 5.16 -4.31 -7.97
C THR A 144 5.38 -4.51 -9.47
N THR A 145 4.39 -4.18 -10.30
CA THR A 145 4.41 -4.48 -11.75
C THR A 145 4.42 -3.22 -12.61
N VAL A 146 3.84 -2.12 -12.11
CA VAL A 146 3.65 -0.91 -12.92
C VAL A 146 4.32 0.31 -12.30
N VAL A 147 4.09 0.61 -11.01
CA VAL A 147 4.62 1.83 -10.40
C VAL A 147 6.13 1.70 -10.20
N VAL A 148 6.59 0.59 -9.59
CA VAL A 148 7.99 0.33 -9.23
C VAL A 148 8.39 -1.10 -9.60
N PRO A 149 8.38 -1.47 -10.91
CA PRO A 149 8.68 -2.82 -11.35
C PRO A 149 10.16 -3.21 -11.12
N ASP A 150 11.00 -2.24 -10.87
CA ASP A 150 12.44 -2.35 -10.60
C ASP A 150 12.77 -2.20 -9.11
N ALA A 151 11.80 -2.34 -8.20
CA ALA A 151 12.05 -2.35 -6.77
C ALA A 151 13.00 -3.49 -6.38
N HIS A 152 13.86 -3.26 -5.38
CA HIS A 152 14.79 -4.27 -4.87
C HIS A 152 14.07 -5.50 -4.33
N VAL A 153 12.91 -5.28 -3.70
CA VAL A 153 12.03 -6.34 -3.21
C VAL A 153 10.60 -6.06 -3.65
N ARG A 154 9.97 -7.05 -4.26
CA ARG A 154 8.58 -6.99 -4.71
C ARG A 154 7.77 -8.09 -4.03
N VAL A 155 6.73 -7.70 -3.30
CA VAL A 155 5.93 -8.60 -2.45
C VAL A 155 4.46 -8.54 -2.87
N LEU A 156 3.85 -9.71 -3.02
CA LEU A 156 2.41 -9.87 -3.03
C LEU A 156 1.98 -10.38 -1.64
N LEU A 157 1.38 -9.50 -0.85
CA LEU A 157 0.89 -9.82 0.49
C LEU A 157 -0.55 -10.32 0.41
N VAL A 158 -0.76 -11.61 0.66
CA VAL A 158 -2.07 -12.25 0.65
C VAL A 158 -2.52 -12.64 2.06
N ALA A 159 -3.82 -12.87 2.22
CA ALA A 159 -4.43 -13.51 3.36
C ALA A 159 -5.74 -14.16 2.91
N ASP A 160 -6.18 -15.21 3.61
CA ASP A 160 -7.48 -15.81 3.38
C ASP A 160 -8.63 -14.82 3.64
N GLU A 161 -9.80 -15.12 3.10
CA GLU A 161 -10.96 -14.22 3.19
C GLU A 161 -11.35 -13.93 4.65
N GLU A 162 -11.32 -14.93 5.52
CA GLU A 162 -11.70 -14.78 6.93
C GLU A 162 -10.76 -13.82 7.66
N ALA A 163 -9.43 -13.97 7.49
CA ALA A 163 -8.44 -13.07 8.07
C ALA A 163 -8.60 -11.63 7.55
N ARG A 164 -8.87 -11.46 6.25
CA ARG A 164 -9.09 -10.14 5.63
C ARG A 164 -10.33 -9.45 6.15
N LEU A 165 -11.45 -10.17 6.23
CA LEU A 165 -12.72 -9.65 6.77
C LEU A 165 -12.58 -9.26 8.23
N ARG A 166 -11.94 -10.10 9.04
CA ARG A 166 -11.68 -9.81 10.45
C ARG A 166 -10.88 -8.53 10.63
N ARG A 167 -9.75 -8.40 9.91
CA ARG A 167 -8.87 -7.22 9.99
C ARG A 167 -9.60 -5.96 9.55
N ARG A 168 -10.32 -6.03 8.43
CA ARG A 168 -11.07 -4.88 7.90
C ARG A 168 -12.23 -4.48 8.79
N SER A 169 -12.93 -5.45 9.40
CA SER A 169 -14.01 -5.20 10.34
C SER A 169 -13.51 -4.46 11.59
N LEU A 170 -12.38 -4.90 12.15
CA LEU A 170 -11.72 -4.19 13.27
C LEU A 170 -11.30 -2.77 12.88
N ASP A 171 -10.74 -2.58 11.69
CA ASP A 171 -10.26 -1.27 11.19
C ASP A 171 -11.41 -0.27 10.99
N VAL A 172 -12.58 -0.74 10.47
CA VAL A 172 -13.71 0.14 10.11
C VAL A 172 -14.72 0.29 11.26
N HIS A 173 -14.98 -0.78 11.99
CA HIS A 173 -16.06 -0.83 12.98
C HIS A 173 -15.55 -0.93 14.43
N GLY A 174 -14.24 -1.15 14.63
CA GLY A 174 -13.67 -1.36 15.97
C GLY A 174 -14.07 -2.69 16.61
N THR A 175 -14.78 -3.55 15.88
CA THR A 175 -15.27 -4.86 16.36
C THR A 175 -15.15 -5.92 15.28
N ASP A 176 -15.06 -7.19 15.69
CA ASP A 176 -14.95 -8.37 14.83
C ASP A 176 -16.14 -9.32 15.04
N ASP A 177 -17.31 -8.80 15.35
CA ASP A 177 -18.52 -9.61 15.45
C ASP A 177 -19.09 -10.00 14.06
N ALA A 178 -19.98 -10.99 14.03
CA ALA A 178 -20.54 -11.53 12.80
C ALA A 178 -21.27 -10.46 11.95
N ALA A 179 -21.95 -9.51 12.59
CA ALA A 179 -22.68 -8.46 11.90
C ALA A 179 -21.72 -7.42 11.26
N ALA A 180 -20.61 -7.10 11.94
CA ALA A 180 -19.58 -6.23 11.40
C ALA A 180 -18.85 -6.89 10.21
N ARG A 181 -18.52 -8.18 10.29
CA ARG A 181 -17.92 -8.94 9.19
C ARG A 181 -18.83 -8.99 7.97
N GLU A 182 -20.14 -9.23 8.16
CA GLU A 182 -21.10 -9.29 7.06
C GLU A 182 -21.25 -7.95 6.33
N ARG A 183 -21.30 -6.83 7.08
CA ARG A 183 -21.31 -5.48 6.47
C ARG A 183 -20.02 -5.19 5.69
N THR A 184 -18.91 -5.70 6.16
CA THR A 184 -17.60 -5.50 5.54
C THR A 184 -17.40 -6.38 4.30
N ARG A 185 -18.01 -7.57 4.25
CA ARG A 185 -17.83 -8.57 3.20
C ARG A 185 -18.13 -8.01 1.82
N ASP A 186 -19.30 -7.41 1.64
CA ASP A 186 -19.70 -6.86 0.33
C ASP A 186 -18.76 -5.75 -0.14
N GLU A 187 -18.32 -4.87 0.77
CA GLU A 187 -17.36 -3.80 0.45
C GLU A 187 -16.02 -4.38 -0.01
N VAL A 188 -15.46 -5.34 0.74
CA VAL A 188 -14.15 -5.95 0.45
C VAL A 188 -14.18 -6.71 -0.87
N LEU A 189 -15.17 -7.59 -1.07
CA LEU A 189 -15.24 -8.42 -2.27
C LEU A 189 -15.58 -7.63 -3.53
N ARG A 190 -16.48 -6.63 -3.42
CA ARG A 190 -16.79 -5.73 -4.53
C ARG A 190 -15.56 -4.96 -4.95
N ARG A 191 -14.86 -4.36 -3.99
CA ARG A 191 -13.65 -3.57 -4.25
C ARG A 191 -12.54 -4.41 -4.89
N ASP A 192 -12.28 -5.62 -4.40
CA ASP A 192 -11.28 -6.50 -4.99
C ASP A 192 -11.66 -6.90 -6.43
N ARG A 193 -12.96 -7.12 -6.70
CA ARG A 193 -13.45 -7.40 -8.06
C ARG A 193 -13.25 -6.20 -8.99
N ASP A 194 -13.60 -4.98 -8.54
CA ASP A 194 -13.44 -3.77 -9.33
C ASP A 194 -11.95 -3.48 -9.60
N ASP A 195 -11.11 -3.57 -8.57
CA ASP A 195 -9.66 -3.38 -8.69
C ASP A 195 -9.03 -4.43 -9.63
N SER A 196 -9.53 -5.69 -9.63
CA SER A 196 -9.04 -6.77 -10.51
C SER A 196 -9.35 -6.55 -11.98
N ALA A 197 -10.32 -5.71 -12.32
CA ALA A 197 -10.62 -5.36 -13.71
C ALA A 197 -9.50 -4.54 -14.38
N VAL A 198 -8.63 -3.90 -13.60
CA VAL A 198 -7.59 -2.98 -14.09
C VAL A 198 -6.19 -3.23 -13.51
N SER A 199 -6.05 -4.19 -12.61
CA SER A 199 -4.78 -4.55 -11.96
C SER A 199 -4.76 -6.02 -11.58
N GLU A 200 -3.65 -6.71 -11.84
CA GLU A 200 -3.45 -8.08 -11.39
C GLU A 200 -2.70 -8.08 -10.06
N PHE A 201 -3.37 -8.47 -8.98
CA PHE A 201 -2.81 -8.55 -7.62
C PHE A 201 -3.28 -9.80 -6.87
N SER A 202 -3.81 -10.78 -7.59
CA SER A 202 -4.24 -12.08 -7.06
C SER A 202 -3.18 -13.15 -7.27
N VAL A 203 -2.35 -13.00 -8.30
CA VAL A 203 -1.24 -13.90 -8.63
C VAL A 203 0.05 -13.09 -8.70
N ALA A 204 1.11 -13.62 -8.11
CA ALA A 204 2.42 -12.98 -8.16
C ALA A 204 2.98 -13.01 -9.59
N ALA A 205 3.42 -11.86 -10.09
CA ALA A 205 4.16 -11.76 -11.34
C ALA A 205 5.60 -12.28 -11.16
N ASP A 206 6.32 -12.46 -12.26
CA ASP A 206 7.71 -12.92 -12.23
C ASP A 206 8.58 -12.04 -11.33
N GLY A 207 9.30 -12.68 -10.40
CA GLY A 207 10.16 -12.03 -9.43
C GLY A 207 9.42 -11.30 -8.30
N VAL A 208 8.10 -11.46 -8.18
CA VAL A 208 7.31 -11.02 -7.02
C VAL A 208 7.15 -12.17 -6.05
N VAL A 209 7.52 -11.97 -4.79
CA VAL A 209 7.44 -13.00 -3.75
C VAL A 209 6.08 -12.93 -3.06
N THR A 210 5.35 -14.05 -3.02
CA THR A 210 4.11 -14.13 -2.25
C THR A 210 4.42 -14.34 -0.77
N VAL A 211 3.81 -13.51 0.08
CA VAL A 211 3.81 -13.67 1.54
C VAL A 211 2.37 -13.86 2.01
N ASP A 212 2.07 -15.04 2.51
CA ASP A 212 0.76 -15.36 3.08
C ASP A 212 0.74 -15.01 4.57
N SER A 213 -0.06 -14.01 4.91
CA SER A 213 -0.22 -13.50 6.27
C SER A 213 -1.45 -14.05 7.00
N SER A 214 -2.16 -15.05 6.46
CA SER A 214 -3.41 -15.56 7.02
C SER A 214 -3.28 -15.96 8.50
N SER A 215 -2.19 -16.65 8.85
CA SER A 215 -1.89 -17.15 10.19
C SER A 215 -0.78 -16.38 10.91
N LEU A 216 -0.29 -15.28 10.33
CA LEU A 216 0.80 -14.47 10.90
C LEU A 216 0.23 -13.27 11.66
N THR A 217 0.92 -12.91 12.72
CA THR A 217 0.78 -11.61 13.38
C THR A 217 1.36 -10.50 12.50
N LEU A 218 1.06 -9.24 12.83
CA LEU A 218 1.70 -8.10 12.15
C LEU A 218 3.23 -8.18 12.23
N GLU A 219 3.77 -8.44 13.42
CA GLU A 219 5.21 -8.51 13.63
C GLU A 219 5.86 -9.64 12.82
N GLU A 220 5.29 -10.85 12.83
CA GLU A 220 5.79 -11.97 12.03
C GLU A 220 5.75 -11.65 10.52
N THR A 221 4.72 -10.94 10.05
CA THR A 221 4.63 -10.53 8.65
C THR A 221 5.68 -9.49 8.30
N VAL A 222 5.92 -8.51 9.18
CA VAL A 222 6.98 -7.51 9.02
C VAL A 222 8.35 -8.18 8.97
N GLU A 223 8.64 -9.11 9.88
CA GLU A 223 9.90 -9.87 9.89
C GLU A 223 10.10 -10.68 8.61
N ALA A 224 9.03 -11.27 8.05
CA ALA A 224 9.11 -11.99 6.78
C ALA A 224 9.52 -11.05 5.63
N VAL A 225 8.95 -9.85 5.56
CA VAL A 225 9.32 -8.86 4.53
C VAL A 225 10.74 -8.34 4.75
N LEU A 226 11.13 -8.04 5.99
CA LEU A 226 12.51 -7.60 6.31
C LEU A 226 13.55 -8.68 5.96
N ALA A 227 13.22 -9.96 6.10
CA ALA A 227 14.07 -11.06 5.69
C ALA A 227 14.31 -11.06 4.16
N LEU A 228 13.28 -10.78 3.37
CA LEU A 228 13.42 -10.63 1.92
C LEU A 228 14.33 -9.44 1.57
N VAL A 229 14.17 -8.33 2.31
CA VAL A 229 15.04 -7.15 2.13
C VAL A 229 16.50 -7.48 2.46
N ALA A 230 16.76 -8.15 3.59
CA ALA A 230 18.11 -8.54 3.98
C ALA A 230 18.79 -9.47 2.96
N GLY A 231 18.00 -10.35 2.33
CA GLY A 231 18.47 -11.24 1.28
C GLY A 231 18.77 -10.54 -0.05
N ALA A 232 18.00 -9.50 -0.38
CA ALA A 232 18.15 -8.76 -1.63
C ALA A 232 19.17 -7.61 -1.55
N VAL A 233 19.26 -6.94 -0.39
CA VAL A 233 20.12 -5.77 -0.17
C VAL A 233 20.91 -5.96 1.12
N PRO A 234 22.09 -6.58 1.06
CA PRO A 234 22.93 -6.82 2.25
C PRO A 234 23.24 -5.50 3.00
N GLY A 235 23.06 -5.53 4.32
CA GLY A 235 23.29 -4.35 5.18
C GLY A 235 22.12 -3.36 5.25
N ALA A 236 21.01 -3.56 4.52
CA ALA A 236 19.84 -2.72 4.62
C ALA A 236 19.04 -2.94 5.91
N VAL A 237 19.15 -4.10 6.50
CA VAL A 237 18.52 -4.46 7.79
C VAL A 237 19.61 -4.64 8.83
N ALA A 238 19.47 -4.01 10.01
CA ALA A 238 20.45 -4.16 11.09
C ALA A 238 20.51 -5.62 11.57
N ASP A 239 21.74 -6.10 11.81
CA ASP A 239 21.99 -7.47 12.26
C ASP A 239 21.20 -7.80 13.55
N GLY A 240 20.53 -8.94 13.55
CA GLY A 240 19.82 -9.47 14.72
C GLY A 240 18.28 -9.46 14.64
N HIS A 241 17.69 -8.93 13.59
CA HIS A 241 16.23 -8.76 13.46
C HIS A 241 15.49 -9.77 12.57
N VAL A 242 16.19 -10.77 12.00
CA VAL A 242 15.54 -11.71 11.07
C VAL A 242 15.52 -13.13 11.65
N SER A 243 14.32 -13.62 11.99
CA SER A 243 14.13 -14.99 12.42
C SER A 243 13.93 -15.94 11.22
N ALA A 244 14.89 -16.84 10.97
CA ALA A 244 14.83 -17.83 9.88
C ALA A 244 13.54 -18.70 9.90
N ARG A 245 12.94 -18.91 11.07
CA ARG A 245 11.68 -19.69 11.23
C ARG A 245 10.48 -19.01 10.61
N VAL A 246 10.44 -17.68 10.57
CA VAL A 246 9.30 -16.90 10.02
C VAL A 246 9.31 -16.95 8.50
N VAL A 247 10.49 -16.88 7.88
CA VAL A 247 10.65 -16.95 6.42
C VAL A 247 10.18 -18.30 5.87
N GLU A 248 10.54 -19.41 6.55
CA GLU A 248 10.15 -20.76 6.15
C GLU A 248 8.63 -20.97 6.26
N ARG A 249 7.99 -20.38 7.28
CA ARG A 249 6.54 -20.48 7.48
C ARG A 249 5.76 -19.66 6.44
N ALA A 250 6.23 -18.46 6.12
CA ALA A 250 5.63 -17.59 5.10
C ALA A 250 5.73 -18.18 3.67
N SER A 251 6.85 -18.85 3.35
CA SER A 251 7.08 -19.49 2.04
C SER A 251 6.28 -20.78 1.85
N ARG A 252 6.04 -21.58 2.92
CA ARG A 252 5.28 -22.83 2.84
C ARG A 252 3.78 -22.63 2.66
N ALA A 253 3.23 -21.51 3.09
CA ALA A 253 1.80 -21.20 2.95
C ALA A 253 1.41 -20.84 1.49
N GLY A 254 2.33 -20.25 0.73
CA GLY A 254 2.12 -19.90 -0.69
C GLY A 254 2.31 -21.05 -1.70
N ALA A 255 2.62 -22.27 -1.25
CA ALA A 255 2.85 -23.44 -2.11
C ALA A 255 1.70 -24.47 -2.11
N ARG A 256 0.49 -24.07 -1.65
CA ARG A 256 -0.70 -24.94 -1.65
C ARG A 256 -1.79 -24.39 -2.55
#